data_4be573e12b6ac0762c18f5a02183a8a5
#
_entry.id   4be573e12b6ac0762c18f5a02183a8a5
#
_cell.length_a   1.000
_cell.length_b   1.000
_cell.length_c   1.000
_cell.angle_alpha   90.00
_cell.angle_beta   90.00
_cell.angle_gamma   90.00
#
_symmetry.space_group_name_H-M   'P 1'
#
loop_
_entity.id
_entity.type
_entity.pdbx_description
1 polymer ?
#
loop_
_entity_poly.entity_id
_entity_poly.type
_entity_poly.pdbx_seq_one_letter_code
_entity_poly.pdbx_strand_id
1 'polypeptide(L)'
;MLDLMYATDGVGLAANQVNLPIRLFVANPTGDRNDGEELVVINPQIQFPKGNETAQEGCLSLPGIYGNVKRPKTIRISAYDLSGNSIEREVDGFLSRVIQHENDHLNGVLFFDRMSVEGKRDILDQITELETDFRSKQNTGGIPSDPELLAELDQWYQRYC
;
A
#
# COMPACT_ATOMS: atom_id res chain seq x y z
N MET A 1 -11.79 -6.12 -0.11
CA MET A 1 -10.70 -5.18 0.20
C MET A 1 -11.16 -4.08 1.16
N LEU A 2 -12.22 -3.31 0.88
CA LEU A 2 -12.72 -2.28 1.82
C LEU A 2 -13.01 -2.85 3.21
N ASP A 3 -13.73 -3.96 3.31
CA ASP A 3 -14.01 -4.59 4.62
C ASP A 3 -12.75 -4.96 5.40
N LEU A 4 -11.74 -5.47 4.71
CA LEU A 4 -10.45 -5.81 5.33
C LEU A 4 -9.70 -4.55 5.77
N MET A 5 -9.66 -3.53 4.92
CA MET A 5 -9.04 -2.24 5.24
C MET A 5 -9.60 -1.67 6.56
N TYR A 6 -10.92 -1.58 6.67
CA TYR A 6 -11.56 -1.07 7.90
C TYR A 6 -11.39 -2.00 9.10
N ALA A 7 -11.44 -3.32 8.90
CA ALA A 7 -11.24 -4.28 10.00
C ALA A 7 -9.82 -4.24 10.59
N THR A 8 -8.87 -3.63 9.88
CA THR A 8 -7.48 -3.46 10.31
C THR A 8 -7.11 -2.01 10.58
N ASP A 9 -8.11 -1.14 10.79
CA ASP A 9 -7.94 0.31 11.03
C ASP A 9 -7.09 1.02 9.96
N GLY A 10 -7.17 0.52 8.72
CA GLY A 10 -6.44 1.06 7.57
C GLY A 10 -7.18 2.21 6.89
N VAL A 11 -6.42 3.07 6.21
CA VAL A 11 -6.92 4.18 5.37
C VAL A 11 -6.70 3.92 3.88
N GLY A 12 -5.98 2.84 3.56
CA GLY A 12 -5.71 2.35 2.20
C GLY A 12 -5.32 0.88 2.21
N LEU A 13 -5.50 0.21 1.08
CA LEU A 13 -5.11 -1.19 0.88
C LEU A 13 -4.94 -1.49 -0.61
N ALA A 14 -3.75 -1.87 -1.01
CA ALA A 14 -3.44 -2.26 -2.39
C ALA A 14 -3.75 -3.75 -2.64
N ALA A 15 -4.10 -4.08 -3.86
CA ALA A 15 -4.51 -5.43 -4.25
C ALA A 15 -3.42 -6.48 -4.04
N ASN A 16 -2.15 -6.14 -4.28
CA ASN A 16 -1.04 -7.05 -4.07
C ASN A 16 -0.77 -7.37 -2.58
N GLN A 17 -1.22 -6.54 -1.64
CA GLN A 17 -1.15 -6.86 -0.21
C GLN A 17 -2.10 -8.01 0.20
N VAL A 18 -3.08 -8.31 -0.64
CA VAL A 18 -4.03 -9.43 -0.48
C VAL A 18 -3.87 -10.49 -1.57
N ASN A 19 -2.66 -10.61 -2.11
CA ASN A 19 -2.28 -11.59 -3.13
C ASN A 19 -3.10 -11.52 -4.44
N LEU A 20 -3.58 -10.34 -4.83
CA LEU A 20 -4.25 -10.10 -6.11
C LEU A 20 -3.30 -9.38 -7.07
N PRO A 21 -2.89 -10.00 -8.21
CA PRO A 21 -1.91 -9.43 -9.12
C PRO A 21 -2.54 -8.41 -10.10
N ILE A 22 -3.30 -7.48 -9.59
CA ILE A 22 -3.98 -6.43 -10.36
C ILE A 22 -3.58 -5.04 -9.87
N ARG A 23 -3.56 -4.08 -10.76
CA ARG A 23 -3.24 -2.69 -10.42
C ARG A 23 -4.47 -1.95 -9.90
N LEU A 24 -4.83 -2.25 -8.66
CA LEU A 24 -5.97 -1.67 -7.96
C LEU A 24 -5.60 -1.40 -6.50
N PHE A 25 -6.07 -0.31 -5.94
CA PHE A 25 -6.13 -0.11 -4.50
C PHE A 25 -7.48 0.50 -4.07
N VAL A 26 -7.78 0.37 -2.80
CA VAL A 26 -8.90 1.07 -2.14
C VAL A 26 -8.35 2.07 -1.13
N ALA A 27 -9.06 3.17 -0.90
CA ALA A 27 -8.68 4.17 0.08
C ALA A 27 -9.89 4.90 0.64
N ASN A 28 -9.84 5.25 1.91
CA ASN A 28 -10.68 6.24 2.55
C ASN A 28 -9.83 6.98 3.61
N PRO A 29 -9.47 8.26 3.39
CA PRO A 29 -8.54 8.96 4.27
C PRO A 29 -9.06 9.22 5.68
N THR A 30 -10.38 9.07 5.93
CA THR A 30 -10.95 9.20 7.28
C THR A 30 -10.76 7.92 8.11
N GLY A 31 -10.59 6.76 7.47
CA GLY A 31 -10.58 5.45 8.12
C GLY A 31 -11.94 5.02 8.68
N ASP A 32 -12.98 5.81 8.51
CA ASP A 32 -14.34 5.51 8.96
C ASP A 32 -15.25 5.22 7.76
N ARG A 33 -15.89 4.04 7.75
CA ARG A 33 -16.82 3.62 6.69
C ARG A 33 -18.03 4.57 6.55
N ASN A 34 -18.41 5.24 7.62
CA ASN A 34 -19.57 6.13 7.65
C ASN A 34 -19.20 7.58 7.33
N ASP A 35 -17.92 7.87 7.09
CA ASP A 35 -17.41 9.21 6.81
C ASP A 35 -16.37 9.17 5.69
N GLY A 36 -16.24 10.29 4.98
CA GLY A 36 -15.30 10.45 3.89
C GLY A 36 -15.75 9.83 2.56
N GLU A 37 -14.81 9.73 1.63
CA GLU A 37 -15.02 9.18 0.29
C GLU A 37 -14.30 7.85 0.16
N GLU A 38 -15.05 6.76 -0.05
CA GLU A 38 -14.48 5.47 -0.45
C GLU A 38 -14.00 5.55 -1.90
N LEU A 39 -12.72 5.36 -2.11
CA LEU A 39 -12.11 5.34 -3.43
C LEU A 39 -11.76 3.90 -3.80
N VAL A 40 -12.17 3.49 -5.01
CA VAL A 40 -11.62 2.31 -5.70
C VAL A 40 -10.88 2.83 -6.92
N VAL A 41 -9.59 2.60 -6.96
CA VAL A 41 -8.69 3.20 -7.94
C VAL A 41 -8.04 2.10 -8.76
N ILE A 42 -8.31 2.07 -10.07
CA ILE A 42 -7.84 1.06 -11.01
C ILE A 42 -6.86 1.68 -11.99
N ASN A 43 -5.72 1.03 -12.19
CA ASN A 43 -4.63 1.45 -13.07
C ASN A 43 -4.16 2.89 -12.80
N PRO A 44 -3.79 3.23 -11.55
CA PRO A 44 -3.39 4.57 -11.19
C PRO A 44 -2.10 5.01 -11.89
N GLN A 45 -2.11 6.29 -12.30
CA GLN A 45 -0.93 7.01 -12.76
C GLN A 45 -0.82 8.31 -11.96
N ILE A 46 0.34 8.53 -11.33
CA ILE A 46 0.63 9.73 -10.56
C ILE A 46 1.51 10.66 -11.38
N GLN A 47 1.10 11.91 -11.48
CA GLN A 47 1.75 12.94 -12.30
C GLN A 47 1.82 14.28 -11.55
N PHE A 48 2.65 15.20 -12.06
CA PHE A 48 2.77 16.59 -11.64
C PHE A 48 2.93 16.78 -10.11
N PRO A 49 3.93 16.12 -9.49
CA PRO A 49 4.18 16.29 -8.06
C PRO A 49 4.58 17.73 -7.73
N LYS A 50 3.98 18.32 -6.67
CA LYS A 50 4.26 19.69 -6.22
C LYS A 50 4.47 19.72 -4.71
N GLY A 51 5.41 20.57 -4.27
CA GLY A 51 5.74 20.73 -2.87
C GLY A 51 6.30 19.45 -2.24
N ASN A 52 6.64 19.49 -0.97
CA ASN A 52 7.06 18.32 -0.21
C ASN A 52 6.59 18.46 1.22
N GLU A 53 6.22 17.35 1.83
CA GLU A 53 5.87 17.24 3.24
C GLU A 53 6.44 15.96 3.81
N THR A 54 7.05 16.06 5.00
CA THR A 54 7.51 14.89 5.75
C THR A 54 6.49 14.58 6.84
N ALA A 55 5.99 13.34 6.87
CA ALA A 55 5.12 12.87 7.93
C ALA A 55 5.40 11.41 8.23
N GLN A 56 4.95 10.96 9.41
CA GLN A 56 5.06 9.56 9.81
C GLN A 56 4.10 8.71 8.99
N GLU A 57 4.58 7.57 8.50
CA GLU A 57 3.81 6.51 7.87
C GLU A 57 4.01 5.19 8.59
N GLY A 58 2.99 4.35 8.54
CA GLY A 58 3.01 2.94 8.86
C GLY A 58 2.39 2.15 7.72
N CYS A 59 2.39 0.84 7.80
CA CYS A 59 1.81 -0.02 6.78
C CYS A 59 1.21 -1.28 7.41
N LEU A 60 0.05 -1.71 6.92
CA LEU A 60 -0.58 -2.96 7.35
C LEU A 60 0.32 -4.18 7.09
N SER A 61 1.19 -4.11 6.07
CA SER A 61 2.18 -5.15 5.76
C SER A 61 3.38 -5.16 6.72
N LEU A 62 3.57 -4.11 7.53
CA LEU A 62 4.67 -3.94 8.49
C LEU A 62 4.10 -3.50 9.85
N PRO A 63 3.35 -4.38 10.54
CA PRO A 63 2.60 -4.03 11.73
C PRO A 63 3.53 -3.52 12.85
N GLY A 64 3.16 -2.37 13.44
CA GLY A 64 3.91 -1.74 14.54
C GLY A 64 5.16 -0.96 14.11
N ILE A 65 5.52 -0.96 12.82
CA ILE A 65 6.69 -0.23 12.29
C ILE A 65 6.24 1.07 11.65
N TYR A 66 6.84 2.16 12.08
CA TYR A 66 6.53 3.50 11.61
C TYR A 66 7.80 4.28 11.28
N GLY A 67 7.71 5.21 10.31
CA GLY A 67 8.85 6.03 9.97
C GLY A 67 8.47 7.31 9.22
N ASN A 68 9.36 8.29 9.24
CA ASN A 68 9.16 9.55 8.55
C ASN A 68 9.46 9.43 7.05
N VAL A 69 8.46 9.73 6.23
CA VAL A 69 8.55 9.68 4.77
C VAL A 69 8.30 11.06 4.19
N LYS A 70 9.21 11.49 3.31
CA LYS A 70 9.04 12.71 2.52
C LYS A 70 8.30 12.39 1.23
N ARG A 71 7.12 13.02 1.04
CA ARG A 71 6.32 12.88 -0.18
C ARG A 71 5.94 14.22 -0.77
N PRO A 72 5.66 14.29 -2.08
CA PRO A 72 4.92 15.41 -2.68
C PRO A 72 3.63 15.70 -1.92
N LYS A 73 3.40 16.98 -1.58
CA LYS A 73 2.17 17.42 -0.90
C LYS A 73 0.96 17.32 -1.82
N THR A 74 1.14 17.66 -3.10
CA THR A 74 0.09 17.65 -4.11
C THR A 74 0.52 16.80 -5.30
N ILE A 75 -0.39 16.01 -5.83
CA ILE A 75 -0.21 15.22 -7.06
C ILE A 75 -1.47 15.34 -7.94
N ARG A 76 -1.33 15.01 -9.22
CA ARG A 76 -2.46 14.67 -10.09
C ARG A 76 -2.53 13.17 -10.24
N ILE A 77 -3.71 12.59 -10.05
CA ILE A 77 -3.98 11.18 -10.32
C ILE A 77 -4.85 11.04 -11.57
N SER A 78 -4.49 10.09 -12.44
CA SER A 78 -5.33 9.56 -13.52
C SER A 78 -5.55 8.08 -13.25
N ALA A 79 -6.79 7.61 -13.30
CA ALA A 79 -7.17 6.23 -12.97
C ALA A 79 -8.55 5.91 -13.55
N TYR A 80 -9.08 4.73 -13.22
CA TYR A 80 -10.48 4.35 -13.50
C TYR A 80 -11.18 3.94 -12.22
N ASP A 81 -12.50 4.17 -12.16
CA ASP A 81 -13.38 3.63 -11.12
C ASP A 81 -13.90 2.22 -11.47
N LEU A 82 -14.70 1.62 -10.58
CA LEU A 82 -15.32 0.29 -10.82
C LEU A 82 -16.29 0.25 -11.99
N SER A 83 -16.82 1.40 -12.41
CA SER A 83 -17.73 1.50 -13.56
C SER A 83 -16.97 1.71 -14.88
N GLY A 84 -15.65 1.84 -14.83
CA GLY A 84 -14.79 2.12 -15.97
C GLY A 84 -14.75 3.60 -16.38
N ASN A 85 -15.28 4.50 -15.54
CA ASN A 85 -15.17 5.94 -15.79
C ASN A 85 -13.75 6.41 -15.43
N SER A 86 -13.23 7.37 -16.21
CA SER A 86 -11.93 7.98 -15.91
C SER A 86 -12.01 8.88 -14.69
N ILE A 87 -11.03 8.73 -13.80
CA ILE A 87 -10.78 9.63 -12.67
C ILE A 87 -9.59 10.50 -13.05
N GLU A 88 -9.79 11.81 -13.11
CA GLU A 88 -8.68 12.77 -13.23
C GLU A 88 -8.89 13.89 -12.23
N ARG A 89 -8.03 13.96 -11.22
CA ARG A 89 -8.10 15.04 -10.24
C ARG A 89 -6.73 15.38 -9.63
N GLU A 90 -6.59 16.64 -9.25
CA GLU A 90 -5.50 17.06 -8.36
C GLU A 90 -5.94 16.76 -6.92
N VAL A 91 -5.03 16.16 -6.14
CA VAL A 91 -5.26 15.81 -4.73
C VAL A 91 -4.08 16.31 -3.89
N ASP A 92 -4.37 16.69 -2.65
CA ASP A 92 -3.36 17.21 -1.73
C ASP A 92 -3.45 16.58 -0.32
N GLY A 93 -2.52 17.00 0.54
CA GLY A 93 -2.52 16.64 1.95
C GLY A 93 -2.49 15.12 2.20
N PHE A 94 -3.29 14.68 3.17
CA PHE A 94 -3.28 13.30 3.62
C PHE A 94 -3.78 12.32 2.53
N LEU A 95 -4.81 12.67 1.76
CA LEU A 95 -5.27 11.85 0.64
C LEU A 95 -4.17 11.65 -0.42
N SER A 96 -3.41 12.71 -0.75
CA SER A 96 -2.27 12.60 -1.66
C SER A 96 -1.24 11.59 -1.14
N ARG A 97 -0.97 11.60 0.17
CA ARG A 97 -0.05 10.66 0.83
C ARG A 97 -0.55 9.22 0.74
N VAL A 98 -1.80 8.97 1.08
CA VAL A 98 -2.42 7.63 1.00
C VAL A 98 -2.34 7.09 -0.43
N ILE A 99 -2.75 7.87 -1.43
CA ILE A 99 -2.68 7.45 -2.84
C ILE A 99 -1.25 7.11 -3.27
N GLN A 100 -0.26 7.89 -2.85
CA GLN A 100 1.14 7.60 -3.15
C GLN A 100 1.63 6.34 -2.45
N HIS A 101 1.21 6.09 -1.21
CA HIS A 101 1.54 4.90 -0.45
C HIS A 101 0.99 3.64 -1.12
N GLU A 102 -0.30 3.65 -1.49
CA GLU A 102 -0.93 2.51 -2.16
C GLU A 102 -0.37 2.27 -3.57
N ASN A 103 -0.07 3.33 -4.31
CA ASN A 103 0.58 3.21 -5.62
C ASN A 103 2.02 2.68 -5.51
N ASP A 104 2.73 2.96 -4.43
CA ASP A 104 4.05 2.38 -4.16
C ASP A 104 3.92 0.86 -4.01
N HIS A 105 2.95 0.35 -3.26
CA HIS A 105 2.68 -1.09 -3.15
C HIS A 105 2.48 -1.74 -4.52
N LEU A 106 1.68 -1.13 -5.40
CA LEU A 106 1.47 -1.65 -6.77
C LEU A 106 2.74 -1.68 -7.62
N ASN A 107 3.78 -0.98 -7.20
CA ASN A 107 5.10 -0.96 -7.85
C ASN A 107 6.18 -1.74 -7.06
N GLY A 108 5.77 -2.51 -6.04
CA GLY A 108 6.70 -3.30 -5.22
C GLY A 108 7.57 -2.46 -4.28
N VAL A 109 7.11 -1.26 -3.92
CA VAL A 109 7.83 -0.32 -3.05
C VAL A 109 7.11 -0.22 -1.70
N LEU A 110 7.85 -0.28 -0.60
CA LEU A 110 7.34 -0.08 0.75
C LEU A 110 7.70 1.32 1.26
N PHE A 111 6.97 1.82 2.26
CA PHE A 111 7.21 3.17 2.77
C PHE A 111 8.63 3.38 3.28
N PHE A 112 9.25 2.36 3.86
CA PHE A 112 10.63 2.45 4.35
C PHE A 112 11.64 2.62 3.21
N ASP A 113 11.34 2.20 1.98
CA ASP A 113 12.20 2.46 0.82
C ASP A 113 12.31 3.95 0.50
N ARG A 114 11.29 4.73 0.89
CA ARG A 114 11.22 6.19 0.74
C ARG A 114 11.85 6.98 1.88
N MET A 115 12.22 6.32 2.98
CA MET A 115 12.84 6.96 4.13
C MET A 115 14.26 7.40 3.84
N SER A 116 14.77 8.34 4.65
CA SER A 116 16.19 8.69 4.65
C SER A 116 17.05 7.51 5.11
N VAL A 117 18.34 7.57 4.82
CA VAL A 117 19.29 6.54 5.27
C VAL A 117 19.30 6.41 6.80
N GLU A 118 19.24 7.53 7.50
CA GLU A 118 19.18 7.58 8.96
C GLU A 118 17.88 6.93 9.45
N GLY A 119 16.72 7.34 8.90
CA GLY A 119 15.43 6.78 9.29
C GLY A 119 15.33 5.27 9.04
N LYS A 120 15.94 4.77 7.95
CA LYS A 120 16.00 3.31 7.72
C LYS A 120 16.81 2.58 8.80
N ARG A 121 17.90 3.17 9.27
CA ARG A 121 18.70 2.58 10.36
C ARG A 121 17.92 2.49 11.66
N ASP A 122 17.08 3.48 11.95
CA ASP A 122 16.29 3.53 13.19
C ASP A 122 15.26 2.38 13.28
N ILE A 123 14.80 1.85 12.16
CA ILE A 123 13.79 0.76 12.11
C ILE A 123 14.38 -0.58 11.65
N LEU A 124 15.68 -0.65 11.35
CA LEU A 124 16.30 -1.85 10.76
C LEU A 124 16.14 -3.10 11.64
N ASP A 125 16.31 -2.97 12.95
CA ASP A 125 16.16 -4.07 13.89
C ASP A 125 14.73 -4.59 13.89
N GLN A 126 13.73 -3.70 13.85
CA GLN A 126 12.30 -4.07 13.79
C GLN A 126 11.95 -4.80 12.49
N ILE A 127 12.49 -4.35 11.35
CA ILE A 127 12.32 -5.03 10.06
C ILE A 127 12.96 -6.41 10.08
N THR A 128 14.17 -6.53 10.63
CA THR A 128 14.90 -7.80 10.74
C THR A 128 14.16 -8.79 11.65
N GLU A 129 13.59 -8.33 12.76
CA GLU A 129 12.78 -9.14 13.67
C GLU A 129 11.52 -9.66 12.96
N LEU A 130 10.80 -8.77 12.27
CA LEU A 130 9.59 -9.13 11.51
C LEU A 130 9.90 -10.17 10.42
N GLU A 131 11.00 -10.00 9.68
CA GLU A 131 11.43 -10.96 8.66
C GLU A 131 11.79 -12.32 9.30
N THR A 132 12.50 -12.30 10.41
CA THR A 132 12.90 -13.51 11.14
C THR A 132 11.67 -14.29 11.62
N ASP A 133 10.68 -13.59 12.19
CA ASP A 133 9.41 -14.19 12.63
C ASP A 133 8.63 -14.78 11.44
N PHE A 134 8.54 -14.04 10.33
CA PHE A 134 7.89 -14.52 9.11
C PHE A 134 8.56 -15.81 8.59
N ARG A 135 9.89 -15.84 8.47
CA ARG A 135 10.63 -17.03 8.02
C ARG A 135 10.48 -18.20 8.99
N SER A 136 10.46 -17.94 10.29
CA SER A 136 10.18 -18.95 11.31
C SER A 136 8.80 -19.57 11.14
N LYS A 137 7.77 -18.76 10.88
CA LYS A 137 6.41 -19.23 10.62
C LYS A 137 6.31 -20.04 9.32
N GLN A 138 7.04 -19.66 8.27
CA GLN A 138 7.14 -20.47 7.04
C GLN A 138 7.78 -21.84 7.34
N ASN A 139 8.89 -21.87 8.07
CA ASN A 139 9.61 -23.10 8.41
C ASN A 139 8.79 -24.08 9.28
N THR A 140 7.86 -23.55 10.06
CA THR A 140 6.95 -24.36 10.90
C THR A 140 5.62 -24.69 10.22
N GLY A 141 5.41 -24.25 9.00
CA GLY A 141 4.15 -24.47 8.24
C GLY A 141 2.97 -23.59 8.68
N GLY A 142 3.22 -22.56 9.49
CA GLY A 142 2.21 -21.58 9.91
C GLY A 142 1.86 -20.55 8.81
N ILE A 143 2.74 -20.39 7.84
CA ILE A 143 2.58 -19.56 6.64
C ILE A 143 3.06 -20.38 5.45
N PRO A 144 2.42 -20.29 4.26
CA PRO A 144 2.90 -20.95 3.05
C PRO A 144 4.33 -20.55 2.69
N SER A 145 5.09 -21.48 2.11
CA SER A 145 6.43 -21.21 1.60
C SER A 145 6.43 -20.27 0.39
N ASP A 146 7.55 -19.63 0.08
CA ASP A 146 7.66 -18.76 -1.10
C ASP A 146 7.23 -19.47 -2.41
N PRO A 147 7.61 -20.74 -2.69
CA PRO A 147 7.11 -21.47 -3.87
C PRO A 147 5.59 -21.64 -3.89
N GLU A 148 4.94 -21.90 -2.74
CA GLU A 148 3.50 -22.05 -2.65
C GLU A 148 2.80 -20.71 -2.89
N LEU A 149 3.30 -19.62 -2.31
CA LEU A 149 2.77 -18.27 -2.55
C LEU A 149 2.91 -17.86 -4.03
N LEU A 150 4.05 -18.16 -4.66
CA LEU A 150 4.26 -17.89 -6.08
C LEU A 150 3.34 -18.74 -6.96
N ALA A 151 3.11 -20.00 -6.63
CA ALA A 151 2.19 -20.86 -7.37
C ALA A 151 0.73 -20.38 -7.27
N GLU A 152 0.33 -19.86 -6.11
CA GLU A 152 -0.98 -19.23 -5.93
C GLU A 152 -1.10 -17.95 -6.77
N LEU A 153 -0.07 -17.11 -6.78
CA LEU A 153 -0.02 -15.89 -7.59
C LEU A 153 -0.12 -16.21 -9.08
N ASP A 154 0.58 -17.25 -9.55
CA ASP A 154 0.51 -17.69 -10.96
C ASP A 154 -0.91 -18.13 -11.35
N GLN A 155 -1.65 -18.80 -10.46
CA GLN A 155 -3.05 -19.16 -10.72
C GLN A 155 -3.95 -17.92 -10.89
N TRP A 156 -3.71 -16.86 -10.11
CA TRP A 156 -4.41 -15.59 -10.26
C TRP A 156 -4.07 -14.93 -11.59
N TYR A 157 -2.79 -14.91 -11.99
CA TYR A 157 -2.36 -14.38 -13.30
C TYR A 157 -3.04 -15.11 -14.45
N GLN A 158 -3.05 -16.44 -14.43
CA GLN A 158 -3.70 -17.27 -15.47
C GLN A 158 -5.20 -16.99 -15.59
N ARG A 159 -5.84 -16.58 -14.50
CA ARG A 159 -7.30 -16.36 -14.45
C ARG A 159 -7.72 -14.95 -14.84
N TYR A 160 -6.90 -13.93 -14.59
CA TYR A 160 -7.32 -12.53 -14.66
C TYR A 160 -6.42 -11.61 -15.50
N CYS A 161 -5.27 -12.06 -15.92
CA CYS A 161 -4.31 -11.33 -16.74
C CYS A 161 -3.97 -12.06 -18.03
#